data_a2ef6f31b686788348bee843b0f709f2
#
_entry.id   a2ef6f31b686788348bee843b0f709f2
#
_cell.length_a   1.000
_cell.length_b   1.000
_cell.length_c   1.000
_cell.angle_alpha   90.00
_cell.angle_beta   90.00
_cell.angle_gamma   90.00
#
_symmetry.space_group_name_H-M   'P 1'
#
loop_
_entity.id
_entity.type
_entity.pdbx_description
1 polymer ?
#
loop_
_entity_poly.entity_id
_entity_poly.type
_entity_poly.pdbx_seq_one_letter_code
_entity_poly.pdbx_strand_id
1 'polypeptide(L)'
;MPERMYTAVLQPLGNVLRGRTERLARAGCGTPRLDAELLLGRVLGLDRGGLVVQARRGLTFAELSDFDELVERRTAREPVAYILGCKGFRSIQLEVDPRVLIPRPETELLVEAALSLPVGARVVDVGTGSGAVALALADERPDLRVRGVDVSAGAVAVARGNAARLGSGVDFALADLLDGGEYDAVLANLPYVAEWEREALAPEITGYEPELSLLGGVDGLSLIRRLVAELGSTVCFVALEVGHEQAADVAALLAGAGFASVERRRDLAGHERVVIGGR
;
A
#
# COMPACT_ATOMS: atom_id res chain seq x y z
N MET A 1 13.06 -58.63 -9.13
CA MET A 1 12.02 -57.64 -9.49
C MET A 1 12.71 -56.31 -9.59
N PRO A 2 12.90 -55.69 -10.78
CA PRO A 2 13.48 -54.35 -10.84
C PRO A 2 12.46 -53.35 -10.37
N GLU A 3 12.85 -52.52 -9.36
CA GLU A 3 12.13 -51.32 -8.93
C GLU A 3 11.95 -50.42 -10.14
N ARG A 4 10.70 -50.21 -10.53
CA ARG A 4 10.35 -49.13 -11.46
C ARG A 4 10.59 -47.80 -10.75
N MET A 5 11.79 -47.22 -10.95
CA MET A 5 12.01 -45.81 -10.74
C MET A 5 11.00 -45.05 -11.62
N TYR A 6 9.92 -44.59 -11.01
CA TYR A 6 9.05 -43.57 -11.64
C TYR A 6 9.90 -42.31 -11.82
N THR A 7 10.47 -42.13 -12.99
CA THR A 7 11.01 -40.85 -13.41
C THR A 7 9.82 -39.90 -13.43
N ALA A 8 9.65 -39.12 -12.38
CA ALA A 8 8.64 -38.06 -12.36
C ALA A 8 8.93 -37.17 -13.56
N VAL A 9 8.01 -37.10 -14.52
CA VAL A 9 8.11 -36.22 -15.67
C VAL A 9 8.02 -34.79 -15.12
N LEU A 10 9.17 -34.13 -15.04
CA LEU A 10 9.24 -32.74 -14.59
C LEU A 10 8.50 -31.87 -15.59
N GLN A 11 7.46 -31.17 -15.13
CA GLN A 11 6.69 -30.26 -15.99
C GLN A 11 7.51 -28.98 -16.24
N PRO A 12 7.70 -28.56 -17.51
CA PRO A 12 8.39 -27.32 -17.83
C PRO A 12 7.73 -26.11 -17.14
N LEU A 13 8.52 -25.25 -16.50
CA LEU A 13 8.10 -24.04 -15.79
C LEU A 13 7.09 -23.21 -16.62
N GLY A 14 7.38 -22.96 -17.90
CA GLY A 14 6.51 -22.18 -18.77
C GLY A 14 5.10 -22.78 -18.96
N ASN A 15 4.98 -24.14 -18.97
CA ASN A 15 3.67 -24.80 -19.07
C ASN A 15 2.90 -24.70 -17.75
N VAL A 16 3.57 -24.93 -16.64
CA VAL A 16 2.99 -24.80 -15.30
C VAL A 16 2.49 -23.38 -15.07
N LEU A 17 3.33 -22.39 -15.35
CA LEU A 17 2.99 -20.96 -15.21
C LEU A 17 1.75 -20.59 -16.06
N ARG A 18 1.65 -21.08 -17.30
CA ARG A 18 0.47 -20.87 -18.17
C ARG A 18 -0.79 -21.45 -17.54
N GLY A 19 -0.76 -22.71 -17.10
CA GLY A 19 -1.92 -23.38 -16.51
C GLY A 19 -2.41 -22.68 -15.24
N ARG A 20 -1.48 -22.15 -14.39
CA ARG A 20 -1.85 -21.42 -13.18
C ARG A 20 -2.35 -20.00 -13.49
N THR A 21 -1.80 -19.35 -14.53
CA THR A 21 -2.36 -18.09 -15.07
C THR A 21 -3.82 -18.25 -15.50
N GLU A 22 -4.14 -19.32 -16.25
CA GLU A 22 -5.51 -19.59 -16.66
C GLU A 22 -6.44 -19.90 -15.49
N ARG A 23 -5.93 -20.56 -14.44
CA ARG A 23 -6.68 -20.81 -13.20
C ARG A 23 -7.03 -19.51 -12.49
N LEU A 24 -6.07 -18.61 -12.32
CA LEU A 24 -6.26 -17.28 -11.70
C LEU A 24 -7.21 -16.41 -12.54
N ALA A 25 -7.11 -16.46 -13.86
CA ALA A 25 -8.04 -15.75 -14.76
C ALA A 25 -9.48 -16.21 -14.56
N ARG A 26 -9.72 -17.53 -14.48
CA ARG A 26 -11.07 -18.10 -14.21
C ARG A 26 -11.59 -17.73 -12.82
N ALA A 27 -10.71 -17.51 -11.84
CA ALA A 27 -11.08 -17.01 -10.51
C ALA A 27 -11.36 -15.50 -10.49
N GLY A 28 -11.26 -14.79 -11.63
CA GLY A 28 -11.54 -13.37 -11.76
C GLY A 28 -10.43 -12.45 -11.24
N CYS A 29 -9.19 -12.95 -11.07
CA CYS A 29 -8.05 -12.11 -10.70
C CYS A 29 -7.76 -11.09 -11.83
N GLY A 30 -7.54 -9.82 -11.49
CA GLY A 30 -7.36 -8.74 -12.47
C GLY A 30 -6.05 -8.81 -13.24
N THR A 31 -4.99 -9.38 -12.64
CA THR A 31 -3.63 -9.47 -13.20
C THR A 31 -3.08 -10.90 -13.15
N PRO A 32 -3.81 -11.91 -13.72
CA PRO A 32 -3.54 -13.32 -13.46
C PRO A 32 -2.13 -13.77 -13.87
N ARG A 33 -1.59 -13.20 -14.96
CA ARG A 33 -0.24 -13.52 -15.43
C ARG A 33 0.83 -12.96 -14.49
N LEU A 34 0.70 -11.69 -14.10
CA LEU A 34 1.61 -11.05 -13.17
C LEU A 34 1.56 -11.75 -11.80
N ASP A 35 0.36 -12.04 -11.31
CA ASP A 35 0.15 -12.73 -10.04
C ASP A 35 0.88 -14.09 -10.03
N ALA A 36 0.67 -14.90 -11.08
CA ALA A 36 1.34 -16.20 -11.20
C ALA A 36 2.87 -16.08 -11.29
N GLU A 37 3.39 -15.07 -12.00
CA GLU A 37 4.84 -14.82 -12.09
C GLU A 37 5.44 -14.42 -10.74
N LEU A 38 4.77 -13.56 -9.99
CA LEU A 38 5.23 -13.15 -8.65
C LEU A 38 5.22 -14.32 -7.67
N LEU A 39 4.16 -15.12 -7.65
CA LEU A 39 4.03 -16.28 -6.77
C LEU A 39 5.07 -17.35 -7.10
N LEU A 40 5.26 -17.68 -8.39
CA LEU A 40 6.28 -18.65 -8.80
C LEU A 40 7.70 -18.12 -8.55
N GLY A 41 7.92 -16.83 -8.80
CA GLY A 41 9.18 -16.16 -8.49
C GLY A 41 9.55 -16.27 -7.01
N ARG A 42 8.58 -16.14 -6.11
CA ARG A 42 8.75 -16.33 -4.65
C ARG A 42 9.22 -17.73 -4.31
N VAL A 43 8.60 -18.76 -4.92
CA VAL A 43 8.95 -20.18 -4.69
C VAL A 43 10.36 -20.49 -5.18
N LEU A 44 10.74 -19.95 -6.34
CA LEU A 44 12.00 -20.28 -7.00
C LEU A 44 13.16 -19.36 -6.64
N GLY A 45 12.91 -18.25 -5.91
CA GLY A 45 13.91 -17.20 -5.68
C GLY A 45 14.33 -16.48 -6.98
N LEU A 46 13.41 -16.35 -7.95
CA LEU A 46 13.67 -15.74 -9.26
C LEU A 46 12.81 -14.48 -9.46
N ASP A 47 13.40 -13.53 -10.17
CA ASP A 47 12.65 -12.42 -10.74
C ASP A 47 11.92 -12.84 -12.03
N ARG A 48 11.12 -11.95 -12.60
CA ARG A 48 10.38 -12.20 -13.84
C ARG A 48 11.29 -12.51 -15.03
N GLY A 49 12.47 -11.89 -15.10
CA GLY A 49 13.47 -12.16 -16.12
C GLY A 49 14.03 -13.58 -15.98
N GLY A 50 14.35 -14.00 -14.76
CA GLY A 50 14.80 -15.35 -14.44
C GLY A 50 13.77 -16.43 -14.81
N LEU A 51 12.47 -16.17 -14.60
CA LEU A 51 11.40 -17.08 -15.02
C LEU A 51 11.37 -17.27 -16.54
N VAL A 52 11.59 -16.21 -17.31
CA VAL A 52 11.64 -16.27 -18.79
C VAL A 52 12.85 -17.08 -19.26
N VAL A 53 14.03 -16.81 -18.70
CA VAL A 53 15.27 -17.51 -19.04
C VAL A 53 15.15 -19.01 -18.71
N GLN A 54 14.52 -19.35 -17.60
CA GLN A 54 14.38 -20.73 -17.12
C GLN A 54 13.06 -21.43 -17.57
N ALA A 55 12.35 -20.89 -18.56
CA ALA A 55 11.02 -21.37 -18.95
C ALA A 55 10.98 -22.88 -19.34
N ARG A 56 12.11 -23.45 -19.76
CA ARG A 56 12.25 -24.89 -20.10
C ARG A 56 12.69 -25.77 -18.93
N ARG A 57 13.07 -25.15 -17.78
CA ARG A 57 13.44 -25.89 -16.57
C ARG A 57 12.24 -26.72 -16.07
N GLY A 58 12.47 -27.97 -15.74
CA GLY A 58 11.48 -28.79 -15.05
C GLY A 58 11.35 -28.37 -13.57
N LEU A 59 10.12 -28.29 -13.06
CA LEU A 59 9.86 -28.05 -11.65
C LEU A 59 9.85 -29.36 -10.87
N THR A 60 10.42 -29.36 -9.68
CA THR A 60 10.33 -30.47 -8.74
C THR A 60 8.93 -30.58 -8.15
N PHE A 61 8.61 -31.71 -7.54
CA PHE A 61 7.33 -31.92 -6.87
C PHE A 61 7.11 -30.90 -5.72
N ALA A 62 8.15 -30.63 -4.93
CA ALA A 62 8.09 -29.64 -3.85
C ALA A 62 7.80 -28.22 -4.39
N GLU A 63 8.53 -27.76 -5.41
CA GLU A 63 8.29 -26.47 -6.03
C GLU A 63 6.87 -26.33 -6.64
N LEU A 64 6.36 -27.42 -7.21
CA LEU A 64 4.97 -27.45 -7.72
C LEU A 64 3.97 -27.37 -6.57
N SER A 65 4.18 -28.11 -5.49
CA SER A 65 3.31 -28.10 -4.32
C SER A 65 3.27 -26.73 -3.66
N ASP A 66 4.44 -26.14 -3.42
CA ASP A 66 4.55 -24.79 -2.82
C ASP A 66 3.88 -23.73 -3.71
N PHE A 67 4.09 -23.82 -5.03
CA PHE A 67 3.44 -22.91 -5.97
C PHE A 67 1.92 -23.09 -5.99
N ASP A 68 1.44 -24.33 -5.98
CA ASP A 68 0.00 -24.61 -5.99
C ASP A 68 -0.70 -24.12 -4.71
N GLU A 69 -0.04 -24.18 -3.56
CA GLU A 69 -0.55 -23.60 -2.31
C GLU A 69 -0.74 -22.09 -2.43
N LEU A 70 0.26 -21.36 -2.96
CA LEU A 70 0.15 -19.92 -3.15
C LEU A 70 -0.93 -19.55 -4.18
N VAL A 71 -1.04 -20.33 -5.26
CA VAL A 71 -2.09 -20.16 -6.29
C VAL A 71 -3.48 -20.43 -5.70
N GLU A 72 -3.63 -21.41 -4.79
CA GLU A 72 -4.90 -21.68 -4.11
C GLU A 72 -5.36 -20.47 -3.29
N ARG A 73 -4.48 -19.90 -2.46
CA ARG A 73 -4.74 -18.67 -1.71
C ARG A 73 -5.16 -17.54 -2.66
N ARG A 74 -4.49 -17.36 -3.77
CA ARG A 74 -4.83 -16.32 -4.75
C ARG A 74 -6.16 -16.59 -5.48
N THR A 75 -6.51 -17.85 -5.76
CA THR A 75 -7.83 -18.19 -6.33
C THR A 75 -8.97 -17.90 -5.34
N ALA A 76 -8.71 -17.95 -4.03
CA ALA A 76 -9.61 -17.48 -3.00
C ALA A 76 -9.66 -15.96 -2.88
N ARG A 77 -9.02 -15.21 -3.80
CA ARG A 77 -8.96 -13.75 -3.90
C ARG A 77 -8.10 -13.08 -2.84
N GLU A 78 -7.25 -13.83 -2.11
CA GLU A 78 -6.27 -13.22 -1.21
C GLU A 78 -5.30 -12.34 -2.02
N PRO A 79 -5.03 -11.08 -1.59
CA PRO A 79 -4.10 -10.18 -2.28
C PRO A 79 -2.68 -10.77 -2.38
N VAL A 80 -2.05 -10.65 -3.55
CA VAL A 80 -0.67 -11.13 -3.77
C VAL A 80 0.30 -10.57 -2.74
N ALA A 81 0.14 -9.29 -2.35
CA ALA A 81 1.00 -8.66 -1.36
C ALA A 81 0.93 -9.35 0.01
N TYR A 82 -0.25 -9.80 0.44
CA TYR A 82 -0.40 -10.56 1.70
C TYR A 82 0.11 -11.99 1.56
N ILE A 83 -0.08 -12.63 0.40
CA ILE A 83 0.47 -13.96 0.14
C ILE A 83 2.00 -13.93 0.21
N LEU A 84 2.62 -12.88 -0.35
CA LEU A 84 4.08 -12.70 -0.35
C LEU A 84 4.60 -12.11 0.96
N GLY A 85 3.73 -11.50 1.78
CA GLY A 85 4.08 -10.80 3.01
C GLY A 85 4.80 -9.47 2.77
N CYS A 86 4.85 -8.96 1.54
CA CYS A 86 5.57 -7.72 1.25
C CYS A 86 4.99 -6.94 0.06
N LYS A 87 5.30 -5.63 0.05
CA LYS A 87 4.92 -4.69 -1.01
C LYS A 87 6.03 -3.67 -1.23
N GLY A 88 6.42 -3.47 -2.50
CA GLY A 88 7.30 -2.35 -2.89
C GLY A 88 6.52 -1.03 -2.86
N PHE A 89 7.16 0.04 -2.38
CA PHE A 89 6.64 1.39 -2.36
C PHE A 89 7.83 2.36 -2.53
N ARG A 90 7.82 3.18 -3.58
CA ARG A 90 8.97 4.00 -3.99
C ARG A 90 10.27 3.16 -4.06
N SER A 91 11.32 3.57 -3.34
CA SER A 91 12.61 2.88 -3.27
C SER A 91 12.66 1.75 -2.23
N ILE A 92 11.65 1.60 -1.37
CA ILE A 92 11.66 0.69 -0.23
C ILE A 92 10.73 -0.51 -0.43
N GLN A 93 11.02 -1.60 0.30
CA GLN A 93 10.13 -2.75 0.40
C GLN A 93 9.60 -2.86 1.82
N LEU A 94 8.28 -2.95 1.96
CA LEU A 94 7.56 -3.01 3.23
C LEU A 94 7.00 -4.41 3.47
N GLU A 95 7.05 -4.87 4.71
CA GLU A 95 6.23 -5.99 5.15
C GLU A 95 4.78 -5.53 5.30
N VAL A 96 3.85 -6.36 4.81
CA VAL A 96 2.41 -6.10 4.88
C VAL A 96 1.67 -7.39 5.23
N ASP A 97 0.61 -7.25 6.04
CA ASP A 97 -0.30 -8.31 6.40
C ASP A 97 -1.73 -7.73 6.63
N PRO A 98 -2.74 -8.54 6.95
CA PRO A 98 -4.13 -8.07 7.11
C PRO A 98 -4.37 -7.01 8.20
N ARG A 99 -3.35 -6.56 8.92
CA ARG A 99 -3.45 -5.46 9.90
C ARG A 99 -3.33 -4.08 9.26
N VAL A 100 -2.87 -3.99 8.00
CA VAL A 100 -2.60 -2.71 7.31
C VAL A 100 -3.12 -2.72 5.88
N LEU A 101 -3.54 -1.56 5.39
CA LEU A 101 -3.83 -1.35 3.97
C LEU A 101 -2.57 -1.65 3.14
N ILE A 102 -2.73 -2.35 2.02
CA ILE A 102 -1.63 -2.54 1.06
C ILE A 102 -1.31 -1.19 0.41
N PRO A 103 -0.07 -0.67 0.50
CA PRO A 103 0.31 0.61 -0.10
C PRO A 103 -0.04 0.67 -1.59
N ARG A 104 -0.72 1.76 -1.99
CA ARG A 104 -1.16 1.99 -3.38
C ARG A 104 -0.15 2.86 -4.13
N PRO A 105 0.02 2.67 -5.45
CA PRO A 105 0.91 3.53 -6.24
C PRO A 105 0.56 5.01 -6.17
N GLU A 106 -0.74 5.34 -6.10
CA GLU A 106 -1.24 6.70 -6.02
C GLU A 106 -0.78 7.42 -4.75
N THR A 107 -0.60 6.69 -3.66
CA THR A 107 -0.11 7.21 -2.37
C THR A 107 1.33 7.75 -2.46
N GLU A 108 2.10 7.34 -3.46
CA GLU A 108 3.44 7.88 -3.71
C GLU A 108 3.42 9.39 -4.00
N LEU A 109 2.30 9.93 -4.49
CA LEU A 109 2.11 11.37 -4.71
C LEU A 109 2.18 12.18 -3.40
N LEU A 110 1.85 11.59 -2.24
CA LEU A 110 2.02 12.24 -0.95
C LEU A 110 3.50 12.46 -0.63
N VAL A 111 4.34 11.45 -0.88
CA VAL A 111 5.80 11.57 -0.72
C VAL A 111 6.34 12.64 -1.66
N GLU A 112 5.97 12.60 -2.95
CA GLU A 112 6.39 13.58 -3.94
C GLU A 112 5.99 15.02 -3.57
N ALA A 113 4.79 15.20 -3.00
CA ALA A 113 4.34 16.51 -2.53
C ALA A 113 5.24 17.06 -1.42
N ALA A 114 5.75 16.18 -0.55
CA ALA A 114 6.56 16.55 0.60
C ALA A 114 8.06 16.73 0.29
N LEU A 115 8.54 16.33 -0.90
CA LEU A 115 9.97 16.48 -1.25
C LEU A 115 10.48 17.92 -1.24
N SER A 116 9.59 18.90 -1.44
CA SER A 116 9.93 20.32 -1.45
C SER A 116 9.90 20.99 -0.08
N LEU A 117 9.59 20.26 0.99
CA LEU A 117 9.54 20.79 2.34
C LEU A 117 10.91 21.35 2.79
N PRO A 118 10.94 22.40 3.62
CA PRO A 118 12.18 22.96 4.18
C PRO A 118 12.98 21.92 4.96
N VAL A 119 14.31 22.08 4.96
CA VAL A 119 15.23 21.26 5.78
C VAL A 119 14.84 21.33 7.25
N GLY A 120 14.78 20.18 7.90
CA GLY A 120 14.45 20.07 9.33
C GLY A 120 12.97 20.18 9.66
N ALA A 121 12.07 20.30 8.65
CA ALA A 121 10.63 20.35 8.88
C ALA A 121 10.13 19.10 9.62
N ARG A 122 9.19 19.34 10.55
CA ARG A 122 8.51 18.30 11.33
C ARG A 122 7.29 17.81 10.55
N VAL A 123 7.31 16.58 10.15
CA VAL A 123 6.28 15.97 9.30
C VAL A 123 5.58 14.85 10.05
N VAL A 124 4.25 14.83 10.02
CA VAL A 124 3.47 13.68 10.49
C VAL A 124 2.72 13.03 9.35
N ASP A 125 2.80 11.70 9.30
CA ASP A 125 2.00 10.82 8.45
C ASP A 125 0.83 10.26 9.27
N VAL A 126 -0.39 10.72 8.99
CA VAL A 126 -1.60 10.38 9.75
C VAL A 126 -2.35 9.24 9.06
N GLY A 127 -2.65 8.19 9.82
CA GLY A 127 -3.13 6.93 9.27
C GLY A 127 -2.00 6.17 8.57
N THR A 128 -0.84 6.10 9.21
CA THR A 128 0.42 5.65 8.60
C THR A 128 0.39 4.20 8.09
N GLY A 129 -0.53 3.36 8.57
CA GLY A 129 -0.67 1.96 8.14
C GLY A 129 0.61 1.16 8.31
N SER A 130 1.18 0.70 7.20
CA SER A 130 2.48 0.00 7.16
C SER A 130 3.70 0.90 7.37
N GLY A 131 3.51 2.22 7.51
CA GLY A 131 4.56 3.22 7.54
C GLY A 131 5.03 3.67 6.15
N ALA A 132 4.27 3.39 5.10
CA ALA A 132 4.72 3.56 3.72
C ALA A 132 5.17 4.99 3.40
N VAL A 133 4.32 5.98 3.68
CA VAL A 133 4.62 7.40 3.40
C VAL A 133 5.75 7.90 4.31
N ALA A 134 5.64 7.65 5.62
CA ALA A 134 6.64 8.11 6.58
C ALA A 134 8.04 7.55 6.31
N LEU A 135 8.14 6.24 6.04
CA LEU A 135 9.43 5.56 5.81
C LEU A 135 10.05 5.94 4.47
N ALA A 136 9.24 6.01 3.39
CA ALA A 136 9.74 6.44 2.10
C ALA A 136 10.20 7.90 2.11
N LEU A 137 9.44 8.78 2.79
CA LEU A 137 9.84 10.18 2.94
C LEU A 137 11.15 10.32 3.73
N ALA A 138 11.32 9.56 4.82
CA ALA A 138 12.55 9.58 5.60
C ALA A 138 13.76 9.00 4.85
N ASP A 139 13.55 8.02 3.96
CA ASP A 139 14.57 7.46 3.07
C ASP A 139 15.04 8.51 2.04
N GLU A 140 14.11 9.21 1.38
CA GLU A 140 14.41 10.21 0.35
C GLU A 140 14.84 11.58 0.91
N ARG A 141 14.38 11.93 2.13
CA ARG A 141 14.64 13.20 2.81
C ARG A 141 15.05 12.97 4.27
N PRO A 142 16.27 12.43 4.48
CA PRO A 142 16.79 12.14 5.83
C PRO A 142 17.03 13.40 6.69
N ASP A 143 16.92 14.57 6.11
CA ASP A 143 16.97 15.86 6.79
C ASP A 143 15.65 16.27 7.46
N LEU A 144 14.52 15.60 7.13
CA LEU A 144 13.23 15.85 7.75
C LEU A 144 13.07 15.09 9.08
N ARG A 145 12.21 15.60 9.95
CA ARG A 145 11.83 14.94 11.20
C ARG A 145 10.46 14.29 11.02
N VAL A 146 10.46 13.06 10.53
CA VAL A 146 9.24 12.35 10.19
C VAL A 146 8.75 11.51 11.35
N ARG A 147 7.45 11.52 11.60
CA ARG A 147 6.71 10.67 12.53
C ARG A 147 5.49 10.08 11.85
N GLY A 148 5.10 8.88 12.22
CA GLY A 148 3.84 8.27 11.78
C GLY A 148 2.89 8.05 12.96
N VAL A 149 1.59 8.24 12.74
CA VAL A 149 0.55 7.95 13.74
C VAL A 149 -0.56 7.12 13.12
N ASP A 150 -1.16 6.24 13.92
CA ASP A 150 -2.31 5.43 13.50
C ASP A 150 -3.19 5.12 14.71
N VAL A 151 -4.49 4.98 14.49
CA VAL A 151 -5.46 4.58 15.51
C VAL A 151 -5.39 3.09 15.80
N SER A 152 -4.85 2.30 14.88
CA SER A 152 -4.68 0.84 15.01
C SER A 152 -3.34 0.48 15.64
N ALA A 153 -3.35 -0.13 16.81
CA ALA A 153 -2.15 -0.68 17.44
C ALA A 153 -1.48 -1.75 16.56
N GLY A 154 -2.26 -2.49 15.76
CA GLY A 154 -1.76 -3.45 14.78
C GLY A 154 -0.97 -2.78 13.66
N ALA A 155 -1.47 -1.67 13.12
CA ALA A 155 -0.77 -0.88 12.11
C ALA A 155 0.53 -0.28 12.65
N VAL A 156 0.48 0.33 13.84
CA VAL A 156 1.69 0.85 14.52
C VAL A 156 2.74 -0.25 14.72
N ALA A 157 2.34 -1.48 15.07
CA ALA A 157 3.27 -2.60 15.22
C ALA A 157 3.92 -2.99 13.89
N VAL A 158 3.17 -3.03 12.79
CA VAL A 158 3.71 -3.29 11.44
C VAL A 158 4.67 -2.17 11.02
N ALA A 159 4.28 -0.90 11.18
CA ALA A 159 5.13 0.25 10.83
C ALA A 159 6.46 0.26 11.60
N ARG A 160 6.43 -0.03 12.90
CA ARG A 160 7.64 -0.19 13.72
C ARG A 160 8.53 -1.35 13.26
N GLY A 161 7.93 -2.48 12.90
CA GLY A 161 8.64 -3.63 12.31
C GLY A 161 9.35 -3.23 11.01
N ASN A 162 8.67 -2.50 10.14
CA ASN A 162 9.23 -1.97 8.90
C ASN A 162 10.37 -0.98 9.16
N ALA A 163 10.20 -0.05 10.12
CA ALA A 163 11.27 0.88 10.51
C ALA A 163 12.53 0.14 10.98
N ALA A 164 12.36 -0.83 11.87
CA ALA A 164 13.48 -1.63 12.38
C ALA A 164 14.20 -2.40 11.26
N ARG A 165 13.45 -3.01 10.34
CA ARG A 165 14.00 -3.76 9.20
C ARG A 165 14.74 -2.87 8.20
N LEU A 166 14.26 -1.64 8.00
CA LEU A 166 14.89 -0.66 7.12
C LEU A 166 16.01 0.15 7.80
N GLY A 167 16.22 -0.02 9.10
CA GLY A 167 17.17 0.78 9.86
C GLY A 167 16.77 2.26 9.97
N SER A 168 15.46 2.55 9.82
CA SER A 168 14.92 3.92 9.88
C SER A 168 14.70 4.38 11.32
N GLY A 169 15.02 5.65 11.58
CA GLY A 169 14.79 6.31 12.88
C GLY A 169 13.37 6.90 13.04
N VAL A 170 12.45 6.66 12.12
CA VAL A 170 11.07 7.15 12.22
C VAL A 170 10.37 6.54 13.42
N ASP A 171 9.76 7.41 14.24
CA ASP A 171 8.95 7.01 15.39
C ASP A 171 7.47 6.87 14.98
N PHE A 172 6.81 5.87 15.54
CA PHE A 172 5.40 5.59 15.30
C PHE A 172 4.62 5.55 16.61
N ALA A 173 3.47 6.22 16.66
CA ALA A 173 2.63 6.29 17.84
C ALA A 173 1.17 5.90 17.56
N LEU A 174 0.51 5.41 18.63
CA LEU A 174 -0.93 5.18 18.61
C LEU A 174 -1.62 6.52 18.88
N ALA A 175 -2.42 6.99 17.93
CA ALA A 175 -3.22 8.21 18.06
C ALA A 175 -4.46 8.17 17.15
N ASP A 176 -5.54 8.81 17.58
CA ASP A 176 -6.72 9.06 16.74
C ASP A 176 -6.52 10.43 16.06
N LEU A 177 -6.06 10.41 14.81
CA LEU A 177 -5.59 11.54 14.02
C LEU A 177 -4.28 12.13 14.58
N LEU A 178 -4.26 13.38 15.05
CA LEU A 178 -3.05 13.99 15.59
C LEU A 178 -2.82 13.61 17.05
N ASP A 179 -1.55 13.49 17.44
CA ASP A 179 -1.14 13.10 18.82
C ASP A 179 -0.84 14.32 19.72
N GLY A 180 -1.20 15.53 19.29
CA GLY A 180 -0.94 16.79 20.00
C GLY A 180 0.48 17.31 19.82
N GLY A 181 1.30 16.68 18.98
CA GLY A 181 2.63 17.17 18.60
C GLY A 181 2.56 18.46 17.77
N GLU A 182 3.67 19.19 17.74
CA GLU A 182 3.82 20.33 16.86
C GLU A 182 4.43 19.90 15.53
N TYR A 183 3.70 20.17 14.44
CA TYR A 183 4.10 19.80 13.07
C TYR A 183 4.11 21.01 12.16
N ASP A 184 5.03 21.01 11.19
CA ASP A 184 5.10 21.99 10.12
C ASP A 184 4.34 21.49 8.89
N ALA A 185 4.26 20.14 8.73
CA ALA A 185 3.56 19.48 7.63
C ALA A 185 2.78 18.24 8.09
N VAL A 186 1.61 18.03 7.46
CA VAL A 186 0.73 16.87 7.67
C VAL A 186 0.51 16.17 6.34
N LEU A 187 0.78 14.86 6.30
CA LEU A 187 0.46 13.99 5.18
C LEU A 187 -0.58 12.97 5.64
N ALA A 188 -1.55 12.63 4.81
CA ALA A 188 -2.52 11.62 5.19
C ALA A 188 -3.13 10.90 3.97
N ASN A 189 -3.19 9.58 4.06
CA ASN A 189 -4.08 8.74 3.28
C ASN A 189 -5.10 8.12 4.24
N LEU A 190 -6.16 8.88 4.55
CA LEU A 190 -7.22 8.43 5.45
C LEU A 190 -8.27 7.62 4.69
N PRO A 191 -9.02 6.76 5.38
CA PRO A 191 -10.18 6.09 4.80
C PRO A 191 -11.12 7.10 4.14
N TYR A 192 -11.35 6.93 2.85
CA TYR A 192 -12.16 7.85 2.03
C TYR A 192 -13.29 7.18 1.24
N VAL A 193 -13.44 5.87 1.35
CA VAL A 193 -14.55 5.15 0.71
C VAL A 193 -15.86 5.46 1.43
N ALA A 194 -16.86 5.92 0.69
CA ALA A 194 -18.19 6.14 1.23
C ALA A 194 -18.88 4.80 1.52
N GLU A 195 -19.75 4.77 2.54
CA GLU A 195 -20.43 3.52 2.95
C GLU A 195 -21.17 2.83 1.80
N TRP A 196 -21.78 3.61 0.91
CA TRP A 196 -22.53 3.08 -0.24
C TRP A 196 -21.63 2.52 -1.35
N GLU A 197 -20.34 2.87 -1.39
CA GLU A 197 -19.37 2.36 -2.36
C GLU A 197 -18.81 0.98 -1.97
N ARG A 198 -19.00 0.55 -0.73
CA ARG A 198 -18.43 -0.68 -0.19
C ARG A 198 -18.69 -1.91 -1.06
N GLU A 199 -19.92 -2.06 -1.56
CA GLU A 199 -20.33 -3.24 -2.35
C GLU A 199 -19.67 -3.26 -3.75
N ALA A 200 -19.19 -2.13 -4.24
CA ALA A 200 -18.51 -2.02 -5.53
C ALA A 200 -17.00 -2.34 -5.44
N LEU A 201 -16.45 -2.44 -4.23
CA LEU A 201 -15.03 -2.75 -4.04
C LEU A 201 -14.72 -4.19 -4.46
N ALA A 202 -13.49 -4.40 -4.95
CA ALA A 202 -13.01 -5.72 -5.32
C ALA A 202 -13.00 -6.68 -4.12
N PRO A 203 -13.27 -7.99 -4.33
CA PRO A 203 -13.28 -8.99 -3.25
C PRO A 203 -11.96 -9.07 -2.47
N GLU A 204 -10.84 -8.77 -3.09
CA GLU A 204 -9.53 -8.65 -2.44
C GLU A 204 -9.53 -7.60 -1.31
N ILE A 205 -10.22 -6.49 -1.54
CA ILE A 205 -10.29 -5.37 -0.59
C ILE A 205 -11.26 -5.73 0.53
N THR A 206 -12.52 -6.05 0.18
CA THR A 206 -13.57 -6.28 1.17
C THR A 206 -13.37 -7.53 2.01
N GLY A 207 -12.67 -8.54 1.47
CA GLY A 207 -12.45 -9.83 2.14
C GLY A 207 -11.17 -9.91 2.97
N TYR A 208 -10.19 -9.03 2.72
CA TYR A 208 -8.87 -9.21 3.31
C TYR A 208 -8.26 -7.95 3.92
N GLU A 209 -8.57 -6.76 3.39
CA GLU A 209 -8.00 -5.53 3.94
C GLU A 209 -8.80 -5.02 5.15
N PRO A 210 -8.16 -4.34 6.11
CA PRO A 210 -8.86 -3.90 7.32
C PRO A 210 -9.97 -2.91 6.99
N GLU A 211 -11.19 -3.17 7.42
CA GLU A 211 -12.35 -2.28 7.19
C GLU A 211 -12.10 -0.86 7.72
N LEU A 212 -11.39 -0.75 8.85
CA LEU A 212 -11.01 0.52 9.46
C LEU A 212 -10.13 1.39 8.55
N SER A 213 -9.44 0.80 7.58
CA SER A 213 -8.59 1.52 6.63
C SER A 213 -9.30 1.93 5.33
N LEU A 214 -10.58 1.59 5.19
CA LEU A 214 -11.34 1.78 3.95
C LEU A 214 -12.44 2.84 4.10
N LEU A 215 -13.30 2.70 5.12
CA LEU A 215 -14.54 3.46 5.21
C LEU A 215 -14.34 4.82 5.90
N GLY A 216 -14.61 5.90 5.13
CA GLY A 216 -14.55 7.30 5.59
C GLY A 216 -15.89 7.86 6.06
N GLY A 217 -16.88 7.00 6.35
CA GLY A 217 -18.24 7.37 6.75
C GLY A 217 -19.19 7.55 5.56
N VAL A 218 -20.33 8.19 5.80
CA VAL A 218 -21.46 8.28 4.85
C VAL A 218 -21.04 8.77 3.45
N ASP A 219 -20.17 9.79 3.39
CA ASP A 219 -19.70 10.41 2.14
C ASP A 219 -18.17 10.28 1.94
N GLY A 220 -17.51 9.47 2.78
CA GLY A 220 -16.07 9.23 2.70
C GLY A 220 -15.19 10.38 3.23
N LEU A 221 -15.75 11.49 3.71
CA LEU A 221 -14.98 12.68 4.11
C LEU A 221 -14.95 12.93 5.62
N SER A 222 -15.54 12.06 6.43
CA SER A 222 -15.70 12.29 7.87
C SER A 222 -14.36 12.46 8.59
N LEU A 223 -13.38 11.61 8.29
CA LEU A 223 -12.04 11.67 8.91
C LEU A 223 -11.21 12.84 8.40
N ILE A 224 -11.32 13.15 7.11
CA ILE A 224 -10.65 14.32 6.51
C ILE A 224 -11.16 15.62 7.15
N ARG A 225 -12.48 15.75 7.35
CA ARG A 225 -13.05 16.94 8.04
C ARG A 225 -12.56 17.05 9.48
N ARG A 226 -12.48 15.93 10.21
CA ARG A 226 -11.93 15.91 11.57
C ARG A 226 -10.48 16.33 11.58
N LEU A 227 -9.64 15.74 10.71
CA LEU A 227 -8.22 16.10 10.61
C LEU A 227 -8.04 17.59 10.29
N VAL A 228 -8.77 18.12 9.30
CA VAL A 228 -8.67 19.55 8.91
C VAL A 228 -9.06 20.46 10.08
N ALA A 229 -10.04 20.08 10.89
CA ALA A 229 -10.45 20.85 12.07
C ALA A 229 -9.39 20.82 13.21
N GLU A 230 -8.54 19.80 13.26
CA GLU A 230 -7.45 19.67 14.23
C GLU A 230 -6.16 20.37 13.79
N LEU A 231 -6.04 20.81 12.52
CA LEU A 231 -4.84 21.46 12.00
C LEU A 231 -4.56 22.79 12.72
N GLY A 232 -3.52 22.82 13.52
CA GLY A 232 -3.07 24.05 14.21
C GLY A 232 -2.49 25.09 13.23
N SER A 233 -2.30 26.32 13.73
CA SER A 233 -1.71 27.41 12.94
C SER A 233 -0.22 27.19 12.59
N THR A 234 0.46 26.28 13.25
CA THR A 234 1.85 25.88 12.96
C THR A 234 1.96 25.03 11.70
N VAL A 235 0.88 24.32 11.31
CA VAL A 235 0.88 23.50 10.10
C VAL A 235 0.83 24.42 8.87
N CYS A 236 1.97 24.53 8.18
CA CYS A 236 2.11 25.35 6.98
C CYS A 236 1.85 24.58 5.69
N PHE A 237 1.93 23.25 5.75
CA PHE A 237 1.75 22.36 4.60
C PHE A 237 0.87 21.17 4.96
N VAL A 238 -0.08 20.83 4.09
CA VAL A 238 -0.89 19.61 4.20
C VAL A 238 -1.03 18.95 2.85
N ALA A 239 -0.91 17.63 2.78
CA ALA A 239 -1.23 16.86 1.58
C ALA A 239 -2.12 15.66 1.96
N LEU A 240 -3.29 15.58 1.33
CA LEU A 240 -4.33 14.59 1.62
C LEU A 240 -4.62 13.77 0.37
N GLU A 241 -4.51 12.45 0.46
CA GLU A 241 -5.05 11.55 -0.58
C GLU A 241 -6.57 11.51 -0.48
N VAL A 242 -7.25 11.45 -1.64
CA VAL A 242 -8.70 11.52 -1.76
C VAL A 242 -9.21 10.57 -2.84
N GLY A 243 -10.46 10.18 -2.77
CA GLY A 243 -11.19 9.58 -3.88
C GLY A 243 -11.28 10.55 -5.06
N HIS A 244 -11.36 10.04 -6.29
CA HIS A 244 -11.23 10.84 -7.50
C HIS A 244 -12.29 11.97 -7.66
N GLU A 245 -13.44 11.86 -7.00
CA GLU A 245 -14.52 12.86 -7.03
C GLU A 245 -14.51 13.78 -5.80
N GLN A 246 -13.66 13.53 -4.80
CA GLN A 246 -13.65 14.26 -3.53
C GLN A 246 -12.70 15.48 -3.52
N ALA A 247 -11.84 15.62 -4.53
CA ALA A 247 -10.77 16.62 -4.54
C ALA A 247 -11.28 18.08 -4.44
N ALA A 248 -12.44 18.39 -5.04
CA ALA A 248 -13.01 19.72 -4.99
C ALA A 248 -13.51 20.07 -3.58
N ASP A 249 -14.17 19.13 -2.91
CA ASP A 249 -14.70 19.34 -1.56
C ASP A 249 -13.56 19.47 -0.54
N VAL A 250 -12.52 18.64 -0.66
CA VAL A 250 -11.34 18.73 0.21
C VAL A 250 -10.58 20.03 -0.03
N ALA A 251 -10.47 20.48 -1.28
CA ALA A 251 -9.88 21.79 -1.59
C ALA A 251 -10.64 22.94 -0.92
N ALA A 252 -11.98 22.88 -0.94
CA ALA A 252 -12.81 23.87 -0.26
C ALA A 252 -12.64 23.83 1.27
N LEU A 253 -12.52 22.63 1.87
CA LEU A 253 -12.23 22.47 3.29
C LEU A 253 -10.89 23.12 3.69
N LEU A 254 -9.81 22.88 2.91
CA LEU A 254 -8.51 23.47 3.18
C LEU A 254 -8.51 25.00 3.03
N ALA A 255 -9.15 25.51 1.99
CA ALA A 255 -9.30 26.96 1.82
C ALA A 255 -10.07 27.59 3.00
N GLY A 256 -11.16 26.93 3.46
CA GLY A 256 -11.92 27.33 4.64
C GLY A 256 -11.13 27.29 5.95
N ALA A 257 -10.14 26.39 6.05
CA ALA A 257 -9.22 26.27 7.18
C ALA A 257 -8.03 27.28 7.11
N GLY A 258 -8.02 28.20 6.13
CA GLY A 258 -7.04 29.27 6.01
C GLY A 258 -5.74 28.89 5.27
N PHE A 259 -5.76 27.84 4.46
CA PHE A 259 -4.67 27.56 3.53
C PHE A 259 -4.80 28.49 2.31
N ALA A 260 -3.82 29.36 2.11
CA ALA A 260 -3.86 30.43 1.09
C ALA A 260 -3.66 29.89 -0.34
N SER A 261 -2.93 28.80 -0.48
CA SER A 261 -2.77 28.08 -1.74
C SER A 261 -3.33 26.67 -1.64
N VAL A 262 -4.12 26.27 -2.64
CA VAL A 262 -4.64 24.89 -2.73
C VAL A 262 -4.39 24.35 -4.13
N GLU A 263 -3.60 23.27 -4.21
CA GLU A 263 -3.25 22.55 -5.44
C GLU A 263 -3.92 21.19 -5.46
N ARG A 264 -4.28 20.69 -6.65
CA ARG A 264 -4.78 19.32 -6.84
C ARG A 264 -3.87 18.57 -7.79
N ARG A 265 -3.35 17.43 -7.36
CA ARG A 265 -2.48 16.57 -8.18
C ARG A 265 -3.22 15.36 -8.70
N ARG A 266 -2.86 14.98 -9.94
CA ARG A 266 -3.45 13.86 -10.65
C ARG A 266 -2.51 12.66 -10.62
N ASP A 267 -3.12 11.47 -10.58
CA ASP A 267 -2.43 10.22 -10.81
C ASP A 267 -2.13 10.00 -12.31
N LEU A 268 -1.45 8.91 -12.65
CA LEU A 268 -1.10 8.55 -14.02
C LEU A 268 -2.34 8.22 -14.90
N ALA A 269 -3.48 7.92 -14.29
CA ALA A 269 -4.75 7.73 -14.98
C ALA A 269 -5.50 9.06 -15.23
N GLY A 270 -4.98 10.17 -14.68
CA GLY A 270 -5.57 11.51 -14.83
C GLY A 270 -6.61 11.86 -13.77
N HIS A 271 -6.84 11.00 -12.76
CA HIS A 271 -7.75 11.27 -11.65
C HIS A 271 -7.07 12.15 -10.59
N GLU A 272 -7.79 13.13 -10.05
CA GLU A 272 -7.33 13.94 -8.92
C GLU A 272 -7.23 13.05 -7.67
N ARG A 273 -6.02 12.94 -7.10
CA ARG A 273 -5.73 12.01 -6.00
C ARG A 273 -5.15 12.67 -4.77
N VAL A 274 -4.48 13.79 -4.91
CA VAL A 274 -3.90 14.49 -3.76
C VAL A 274 -4.30 15.95 -3.80
N VAL A 275 -4.78 16.44 -2.67
CA VAL A 275 -5.06 17.85 -2.44
C VAL A 275 -4.02 18.41 -1.49
N ILE A 276 -3.34 19.48 -1.90
CA ILE A 276 -2.24 20.09 -1.15
C ILE A 276 -2.64 21.49 -0.74
N GLY A 277 -2.51 21.81 0.55
CA GLY A 277 -2.69 23.14 1.11
C GLY A 277 -1.37 23.73 1.57
N GLY A 278 -1.13 25.03 1.24
CA GLY A 278 0.00 25.82 1.72
C GLY A 278 -0.45 27.11 2.40
N ARG A 279 0.18 27.49 3.50
CA ARG A 279 -0.01 28.76 4.20
C ARG A 279 1.16 29.70 3.98
#